data_2199c07f9677e815ba37b52c0878dc38
#
_entry.id   2199c07f9677e815ba37b52c0878dc38
#
_cell.length_a   1.000
_cell.length_b   1.000
_cell.length_c   1.000
_cell.angle_alpha   90.00
_cell.angle_beta   90.00
_cell.angle_gamma   90.00
#
_symmetry.space_group_name_H-M   'P 1'
#
loop_
_entity.id
_entity.type
_entity.pdbx_description
1 polymer ?
#
loop_
_entity_poly.entity_id
_entity_poly.type
_entity_poly.pdbx_seq_one_letter_code
_entity_poly.pdbx_strand_id
1 'polypeptide(L)'
;MGILQDLEFRGLINQQTDAEGLEQLLEKESVKLYCGFDPTADSLHIGHMLPVLMLRRFQLAGHQPIALVGGGTGMIGDPSGKKAERTLNTKDTVAYYTESIKNQLSNFLEFENVDNPATMANNYDWLGNLDVITFLRDIGKNFGLNYMLAKDTVASRLETGISFTEFSYMILQSYDFLNLYQQHGCRLQIGGSDQWGNITAGLELIRKSEEDAKAFGLTIPLVTKSDGTKFGKTEGGAIWLDPEKTTPYEFYQFWINTDDRDVVKYLKYFTFLSHEEILELEKQVVEAPEKRAAQKALASEMTKLVHGAEALEQAIKISAALFSGSVAELTASEIEQGFKDVPSVERSAEDTVLIDLLVESKISPSKRQAREDVTNGAIYVNGERTQALDYVVTENDRIEGKFTIIRRGKKKYFLIRY
;
A
#
# COMPACT_ATOMS: atom_id res chain seq x y z
N MET A 1 6.90 27.70 0.25
CA MET A 1 7.87 26.59 -0.01
C MET A 1 7.44 25.92 -1.30
N GLY A 2 8.32 25.77 -2.28
CA GLY A 2 8.03 25.08 -3.54
C GLY A 2 7.90 23.58 -3.35
N ILE A 3 7.22 22.89 -4.30
CA ILE A 3 7.03 21.42 -4.21
C ILE A 3 8.36 20.68 -4.13
N LEU A 4 9.38 21.03 -4.92
CA LEU A 4 10.67 20.33 -4.87
C LEU A 4 11.37 20.47 -3.52
N GLN A 5 11.27 21.63 -2.86
CA GLN A 5 11.83 21.84 -1.52
C GLN A 5 11.12 20.97 -0.46
N ASP A 6 9.79 20.80 -0.55
CA ASP A 6 9.06 19.87 0.33
C ASP A 6 9.50 18.42 0.08
N LEU A 7 9.65 18.02 -1.19
CA LEU A 7 10.12 16.67 -1.55
C LEU A 7 11.55 16.41 -1.07
N GLU A 8 12.45 17.39 -1.14
CA GLU A 8 13.82 17.29 -0.61
C GLU A 8 13.84 17.11 0.91
N PHE A 9 13.09 17.94 1.65
CA PHE A 9 12.94 17.77 3.10
C PHE A 9 12.47 16.37 3.48
N ARG A 10 11.54 15.83 2.69
CA ARG A 10 10.99 14.49 2.92
C ARG A 10 11.89 13.35 2.45
N GLY A 11 12.97 13.66 1.69
CA GLY A 11 13.84 12.65 1.10
C GLY A 11 13.18 11.87 -0.03
N LEU A 12 12.26 12.51 -0.77
CA LEU A 12 11.44 11.91 -1.83
C LEU A 12 12.03 12.10 -3.24
N ILE A 13 13.15 12.77 -3.37
CA ILE A 13 13.89 12.89 -4.65
C ILE A 13 15.06 11.92 -4.62
N ASN A 14 15.03 10.91 -5.52
CA ASN A 14 16.15 9.99 -5.71
C ASN A 14 17.02 10.42 -6.90
N GLN A 15 16.41 10.63 -8.07
CA GLN A 15 17.07 11.14 -9.28
C GLN A 15 16.09 12.06 -10.01
N GLN A 16 16.64 13.07 -10.67
CA GLN A 16 15.88 13.94 -11.56
C GLN A 16 16.73 14.37 -12.73
N THR A 17 16.08 14.61 -13.85
CA THR A 17 16.71 15.21 -15.02
C THR A 17 16.65 16.72 -14.90
N ASP A 18 17.67 17.45 -15.33
CA ASP A 18 17.69 18.92 -15.38
C ASP A 18 16.94 19.60 -14.20
N ALA A 19 17.55 19.54 -13.02
CA ALA A 19 16.94 20.03 -11.78
C ALA A 19 16.50 21.51 -11.85
N GLU A 20 17.35 22.37 -12.43
CA GLU A 20 17.05 23.80 -12.58
C GLU A 20 15.90 24.03 -13.55
N GLY A 21 15.88 23.32 -14.67
CA GLY A 21 14.80 23.43 -15.67
C GLY A 21 13.47 22.95 -15.12
N LEU A 22 13.47 21.88 -14.34
CA LEU A 22 12.26 21.35 -13.67
C LEU A 22 11.73 22.32 -12.61
N GLU A 23 12.61 22.86 -11.76
CA GLU A 23 12.23 23.86 -10.73
C GLU A 23 11.60 25.09 -11.37
N GLN A 24 12.26 25.68 -12.36
CA GLN A 24 11.75 26.84 -13.09
C GLN A 24 10.40 26.57 -13.76
N LEU A 25 10.20 25.35 -14.28
CA LEU A 25 8.95 24.95 -14.90
C LEU A 25 7.82 24.90 -13.87
N LEU A 26 8.05 24.22 -12.73
CA LEU A 26 7.06 24.03 -11.67
C LEU A 26 6.69 25.32 -10.95
N GLU A 27 7.60 26.31 -10.91
CA GLU A 27 7.32 27.63 -10.34
C GLU A 27 6.50 28.55 -11.27
N LYS A 28 6.63 28.37 -12.58
CA LYS A 28 6.03 29.29 -13.57
C LYS A 28 4.62 28.89 -14.00
N GLU A 29 4.32 27.59 -14.03
CA GLU A 29 3.07 27.11 -14.62
C GLU A 29 2.54 25.85 -13.91
N SER A 30 1.25 25.59 -14.08
CA SER A 30 0.63 24.32 -13.69
C SER A 30 1.05 23.24 -14.68
N VAL A 31 1.83 22.27 -14.21
CA VAL A 31 2.43 21.22 -15.02
C VAL A 31 1.58 19.97 -14.99
N LYS A 32 1.36 19.34 -16.15
CA LYS A 32 0.82 17.99 -16.22
C LYS A 32 1.95 16.97 -16.02
N LEU A 33 1.72 16.03 -15.12
CA LEU A 33 2.67 14.99 -14.76
C LEU A 33 1.95 13.65 -14.64
N TYR A 34 2.68 12.54 -14.81
CA TYR A 34 2.06 11.23 -14.68
C TYR A 34 2.92 10.22 -13.91
N CYS A 35 2.24 9.23 -13.37
CA CYS A 35 2.82 7.98 -12.90
C CYS A 35 1.99 6.81 -13.41
N GLY A 36 2.64 5.73 -13.81
CA GLY A 36 2.01 4.51 -14.29
C GLY A 36 1.80 3.47 -13.19
N PHE A 37 0.67 2.76 -13.25
CA PHE A 37 0.28 1.69 -12.34
C PHE A 37 -0.16 0.47 -13.14
N ASP A 38 0.68 -0.54 -13.23
CA ASP A 38 0.33 -1.80 -13.90
C ASP A 38 -0.62 -2.64 -13.05
N PRO A 39 -1.76 -3.08 -13.60
CA PRO A 39 -2.76 -3.86 -12.89
C PRO A 39 -2.32 -5.32 -12.72
N THR A 40 -1.48 -5.59 -11.73
CA THR A 40 -0.97 -6.93 -11.42
C THR A 40 -1.82 -7.71 -10.43
N ALA A 41 -2.81 -7.07 -9.83
CA ALA A 41 -3.83 -7.61 -8.95
C ALA A 41 -5.09 -6.72 -8.98
N ASP A 42 -6.17 -7.19 -8.37
CA ASP A 42 -7.43 -6.46 -8.23
C ASP A 42 -7.42 -5.38 -7.14
N SER A 43 -6.27 -5.12 -6.52
CA SER A 43 -6.07 -4.06 -5.53
C SER A 43 -4.65 -3.54 -5.57
N LEU A 44 -4.49 -2.27 -5.22
CA LEU A 44 -3.22 -1.69 -4.82
C LEU A 44 -2.84 -2.18 -3.41
N HIS A 45 -1.56 -2.17 -3.11
CA HIS A 45 -1.02 -2.42 -1.77
C HIS A 45 -0.12 -1.26 -1.33
N ILE A 46 0.29 -1.23 -0.07
CA ILE A 46 1.07 -0.10 0.47
C ILE A 46 2.38 0.18 -0.27
N GLY A 47 2.93 -0.77 -1.02
CA GLY A 47 4.08 -0.54 -1.91
C GLY A 47 3.78 0.44 -3.05
N HIS A 48 2.50 0.61 -3.43
CA HIS A 48 2.07 1.57 -4.44
C HIS A 48 1.71 2.95 -3.84
N MET A 49 1.64 3.06 -2.50
CA MET A 49 1.19 4.30 -1.86
C MET A 49 2.10 5.48 -2.17
N LEU A 50 3.41 5.27 -2.17
CA LEU A 50 4.34 6.39 -2.37
C LEU A 50 4.17 7.08 -3.73
N PRO A 51 4.12 6.38 -4.88
CA PRO A 51 3.77 6.98 -6.17
C PRO A 51 2.40 7.67 -6.19
N VAL A 52 1.39 7.08 -5.58
CA VAL A 52 0.05 7.69 -5.49
C VAL A 52 0.10 9.01 -4.71
N LEU A 53 0.77 9.02 -3.55
CA LEU A 53 0.91 10.21 -2.72
C LEU A 53 1.78 11.28 -3.39
N MET A 54 2.74 10.89 -4.25
CA MET A 54 3.47 11.86 -5.07
C MET A 54 2.55 12.59 -6.02
N LEU A 55 1.67 11.91 -6.75
CA LEU A 55 0.68 12.55 -7.59
C LEU A 55 -0.21 13.50 -6.78
N ARG A 56 -0.66 13.10 -5.58
CA ARG A 56 -1.45 13.95 -4.69
C ARG A 56 -0.66 15.18 -4.22
N ARG A 57 0.62 15.04 -3.87
CA ARG A 57 1.48 16.19 -3.47
C ARG A 57 1.59 17.23 -4.59
N PHE A 58 1.82 16.78 -5.81
CA PHE A 58 1.85 17.68 -6.96
C PHE A 58 0.49 18.32 -7.23
N GLN A 59 -0.61 17.60 -7.03
CA GLN A 59 -1.95 18.18 -7.14
C GLN A 59 -2.18 19.27 -6.09
N LEU A 60 -1.83 19.01 -4.82
CA LEU A 60 -1.92 19.99 -3.75
C LEU A 60 -1.03 21.23 -3.97
N ALA A 61 0.05 21.08 -4.74
CA ALA A 61 0.93 22.17 -5.15
C ALA A 61 0.44 22.93 -6.40
N GLY A 62 -0.74 22.60 -6.95
CA GLY A 62 -1.34 23.31 -8.09
C GLY A 62 -1.04 22.69 -9.46
N HIS A 63 -0.40 21.52 -9.52
CA HIS A 63 -0.12 20.79 -10.75
C HIS A 63 -1.22 19.78 -11.08
N GLN A 64 -1.25 19.28 -12.32
CA GLN A 64 -2.31 18.40 -12.84
C GLN A 64 -1.81 16.97 -13.00
N PRO A 65 -2.09 16.06 -12.05
CA PRO A 65 -1.65 14.67 -12.15
C PRO A 65 -2.48 13.87 -13.15
N ILE A 66 -1.80 12.97 -13.87
CA ILE A 66 -2.40 11.92 -14.67
C ILE A 66 -2.07 10.59 -14.00
N ALA A 67 -3.10 9.88 -13.54
CA ALA A 67 -2.97 8.51 -13.07
C ALA A 67 -3.13 7.57 -14.26
N LEU A 68 -2.02 7.00 -14.73
CA LEU A 68 -2.03 6.09 -15.87
C LEU A 68 -2.15 4.65 -15.40
N VAL A 69 -3.24 3.97 -15.74
CA VAL A 69 -3.37 2.54 -15.49
C VAL A 69 -2.88 1.76 -16.71
N GLY A 70 -2.01 0.80 -16.47
CA GLY A 70 -1.34 0.01 -17.50
C GLY A 70 -2.19 -1.14 -18.05
N GLY A 71 -3.39 -0.87 -18.58
CA GLY A 71 -4.24 -1.92 -19.18
C GLY A 71 -3.58 -2.63 -20.37
N GLY A 72 -2.71 -1.94 -21.11
CA GLY A 72 -1.88 -2.52 -22.18
C GLY A 72 -0.59 -3.14 -21.64
N THR A 73 0.19 -2.37 -20.88
CA THR A 73 1.47 -2.81 -20.31
C THR A 73 1.33 -3.92 -19.26
N GLY A 74 0.22 -3.97 -18.55
CA GLY A 74 -0.11 -5.04 -17.61
C GLY A 74 -0.27 -6.43 -18.25
N MET A 75 -0.51 -6.49 -19.58
CA MET A 75 -0.50 -7.75 -20.33
C MET A 75 0.91 -8.20 -20.75
N ILE A 76 1.89 -7.31 -20.63
CA ILE A 76 3.28 -7.55 -21.04
C ILE A 76 4.17 -7.87 -19.83
N GLY A 77 4.09 -7.05 -18.80
CA GLY A 77 4.82 -7.18 -17.54
C GLY A 77 6.17 -6.46 -17.52
N ASP A 78 6.30 -5.53 -16.58
CA ASP A 78 7.54 -4.77 -16.36
C ASP A 78 8.63 -5.67 -15.76
N PRO A 79 9.81 -5.81 -16.42
CA PRO A 79 10.95 -6.56 -15.89
C PRO A 79 11.69 -5.83 -14.75
N SER A 80 11.45 -4.52 -14.55
CA SER A 80 12.17 -3.68 -13.58
C SER A 80 12.09 -4.26 -12.16
N GLY A 81 13.25 -4.42 -11.52
CA GLY A 81 13.36 -4.95 -10.16
C GLY A 81 12.96 -6.42 -9.98
N LYS A 82 12.84 -7.21 -11.07
CA LYS A 82 12.46 -8.62 -11.06
C LYS A 82 13.59 -9.54 -11.53
N LYS A 83 13.68 -10.72 -10.89
CA LYS A 83 14.68 -11.76 -11.24
C LYS A 83 14.11 -12.85 -12.16
N ALA A 84 12.80 -12.95 -12.28
CA ALA A 84 12.11 -13.94 -13.08
C ALA A 84 11.01 -13.30 -13.92
N GLU A 85 10.67 -13.95 -15.04
CA GLU A 85 9.59 -13.54 -15.92
C GLU A 85 8.25 -13.55 -15.19
N ARG A 86 7.40 -12.58 -15.52
CA ARG A 86 6.05 -12.50 -14.96
C ARG A 86 5.12 -13.51 -15.64
N THR A 87 4.24 -14.12 -14.86
CA THR A 87 3.09 -14.83 -15.41
C THR A 87 2.15 -13.83 -16.04
N LEU A 88 1.82 -14.05 -17.32
CA LEU A 88 0.91 -13.18 -18.06
C LEU A 88 -0.54 -13.48 -17.67
N ASN A 89 -1.27 -12.44 -17.33
CA ASN A 89 -2.71 -12.50 -17.09
C ASN A 89 -3.49 -12.47 -18.40
N THR A 90 -4.71 -13.01 -18.40
CA THR A 90 -5.61 -12.90 -19.55
C THR A 90 -6.07 -11.45 -19.74
N LYS A 91 -6.51 -11.10 -20.96
CA LYS A 91 -7.05 -9.77 -21.26
C LYS A 91 -8.21 -9.39 -20.33
N ASP A 92 -9.12 -10.32 -20.08
CA ASP A 92 -10.28 -10.10 -19.22
C ASP A 92 -9.87 -9.86 -17.75
N THR A 93 -8.88 -10.61 -17.27
CA THR A 93 -8.32 -10.42 -15.93
C THR A 93 -7.68 -9.03 -15.79
N VAL A 94 -6.87 -8.62 -16.77
CA VAL A 94 -6.23 -7.30 -16.78
C VAL A 94 -7.27 -6.19 -16.85
N ALA A 95 -8.32 -6.35 -17.65
CA ALA A 95 -9.41 -5.37 -17.73
C ALA A 95 -10.15 -5.22 -16.39
N TYR A 96 -10.45 -6.32 -15.72
CA TYR A 96 -11.05 -6.31 -14.38
C TYR A 96 -10.14 -5.60 -13.35
N TYR A 97 -8.86 -5.94 -13.31
CA TYR A 97 -7.89 -5.30 -12.42
C TYR A 97 -7.73 -3.81 -12.72
N THR A 98 -7.76 -3.43 -14.00
CA THR A 98 -7.68 -2.02 -14.42
C THR A 98 -8.81 -1.20 -13.80
N GLU A 99 -10.05 -1.67 -13.87
CA GLU A 99 -11.19 -0.96 -13.28
C GLU A 99 -11.11 -0.91 -11.74
N SER A 100 -10.68 -1.99 -11.10
CA SER A 100 -10.48 -2.02 -9.64
C SER A 100 -9.44 -0.99 -9.20
N ILE A 101 -8.31 -0.90 -9.89
CA ILE A 101 -7.24 0.07 -9.59
C ILE A 101 -7.69 1.52 -9.86
N LYS A 102 -8.41 1.79 -10.96
CA LYS A 102 -8.98 3.11 -11.22
C LYS A 102 -9.88 3.57 -10.09
N ASN A 103 -10.75 2.69 -9.61
CA ASN A 103 -11.64 2.99 -8.48
C ASN A 103 -10.87 3.31 -7.20
N GLN A 104 -9.78 2.60 -6.91
CA GLN A 104 -8.95 2.90 -5.76
C GLN A 104 -8.17 4.22 -5.92
N LEU A 105 -7.58 4.49 -7.08
CA LEU A 105 -6.87 5.74 -7.36
C LEU A 105 -7.77 6.97 -7.24
N SER A 106 -9.06 6.84 -7.57
CA SER A 106 -10.04 7.92 -7.44
C SER A 106 -10.30 8.36 -5.99
N ASN A 107 -9.91 7.56 -4.99
CA ASN A 107 -10.00 7.94 -3.59
C ASN A 107 -8.87 8.87 -3.13
N PHE A 108 -7.79 8.98 -3.90
CA PHE A 108 -6.60 9.74 -3.51
C PHE A 108 -6.42 11.05 -4.26
N LEU A 109 -7.04 11.20 -5.43
CA LEU A 109 -6.89 12.35 -6.32
C LEU A 109 -8.25 13.02 -6.55
N GLU A 110 -8.23 14.34 -6.72
CA GLU A 110 -9.41 15.12 -7.06
C GLU A 110 -9.57 15.21 -8.58
N PHE A 111 -10.68 14.71 -9.12
CA PHE A 111 -10.94 14.68 -10.55
C PHE A 111 -11.91 15.75 -11.01
N GLU A 112 -12.68 16.35 -10.10
CA GLU A 112 -13.72 17.33 -10.38
C GLU A 112 -13.72 18.42 -9.31
N ASN A 113 -14.35 19.53 -9.61
CA ASN A 113 -14.59 20.65 -8.68
C ASN A 113 -13.33 21.30 -8.07
N VAL A 114 -12.19 21.20 -8.76
CA VAL A 114 -10.89 21.84 -8.41
C VAL A 114 -10.30 22.52 -9.64
N ASP A 115 -9.43 23.50 -9.44
CA ASP A 115 -8.81 24.28 -10.53
C ASP A 115 -7.81 23.42 -11.36
N ASN A 116 -7.27 22.38 -10.77
CA ASN A 116 -6.26 21.49 -11.34
C ASN A 116 -6.67 20.00 -11.20
N PRO A 117 -7.76 19.60 -11.88
CA PRO A 117 -8.27 18.24 -11.77
C PRO A 117 -7.26 17.20 -12.27
N ALA A 118 -7.22 16.06 -11.60
CA ALA A 118 -6.50 14.88 -12.08
C ALA A 118 -7.17 14.30 -13.33
N THR A 119 -6.39 13.55 -14.09
CA THR A 119 -6.90 12.77 -15.24
C THR A 119 -6.63 11.29 -15.00
N MET A 120 -7.64 10.45 -15.24
CA MET A 120 -7.47 9.00 -15.30
C MET A 120 -7.23 8.59 -16.75
N ALA A 121 -6.16 7.85 -17.02
CA ALA A 121 -5.84 7.34 -18.35
C ALA A 121 -5.59 5.83 -18.31
N ASN A 122 -5.85 5.17 -19.44
CA ASN A 122 -5.55 3.75 -19.64
C ASN A 122 -4.71 3.59 -20.91
N ASN A 123 -3.48 3.10 -20.81
CA ASN A 123 -2.62 2.96 -21.96
C ASN A 123 -3.10 1.91 -22.98
N TYR A 124 -4.06 1.06 -22.62
CA TYR A 124 -4.71 0.18 -23.61
C TYR A 124 -5.42 0.98 -24.71
N ASP A 125 -5.87 2.21 -24.43
CA ASP A 125 -6.62 3.03 -25.39
C ASP A 125 -5.80 3.38 -26.62
N TRP A 126 -4.46 3.51 -26.49
CA TRP A 126 -3.54 3.74 -27.61
C TRP A 126 -2.70 2.52 -27.97
N LEU A 127 -2.23 1.74 -27.00
CA LEU A 127 -1.43 0.54 -27.26
C LEU A 127 -2.25 -0.58 -27.91
N GLY A 128 -3.51 -0.72 -27.52
CA GLY A 128 -4.41 -1.76 -28.05
C GLY A 128 -4.77 -1.59 -29.53
N ASN A 129 -4.61 -0.37 -30.05
CA ASN A 129 -4.89 -0.03 -31.45
C ASN A 129 -3.62 0.16 -32.30
N LEU A 130 -2.44 0.00 -31.69
CA LEU A 130 -1.16 0.16 -32.37
C LEU A 130 -0.82 -1.11 -33.15
N ASP A 131 -0.82 -1.02 -34.48
CA ASP A 131 -0.45 -2.15 -35.31
C ASP A 131 1.09 -2.41 -35.27
N VAL A 132 1.48 -3.65 -35.49
CA VAL A 132 2.86 -4.10 -35.35
C VAL A 132 3.82 -3.40 -36.33
N ILE A 133 3.37 -3.04 -37.49
CA ILE A 133 4.23 -2.39 -38.50
C ILE A 133 4.51 -0.94 -38.10
N THR A 134 3.49 -0.21 -37.66
CA THR A 134 3.62 1.14 -37.13
C THR A 134 4.51 1.13 -35.88
N PHE A 135 4.31 0.17 -34.96
CA PHE A 135 5.15 0.01 -33.78
C PHE A 135 6.65 -0.16 -34.16
N LEU A 136 6.96 -1.08 -35.05
CA LEU A 136 8.36 -1.35 -35.43
C LEU A 136 8.97 -0.20 -36.22
N ARG A 137 8.24 0.35 -37.22
CA ARG A 137 8.72 1.36 -38.16
C ARG A 137 8.87 2.74 -37.51
N ASP A 138 7.87 3.19 -36.76
CA ASP A 138 7.79 4.58 -36.33
C ASP A 138 8.27 4.78 -34.89
N ILE A 139 8.13 3.76 -34.03
CA ILE A 139 8.56 3.79 -32.66
C ILE A 139 9.85 3.00 -32.45
N GLY A 140 9.86 1.73 -32.82
CA GLY A 140 10.97 0.80 -32.58
C GLY A 140 12.29 1.24 -33.15
N LYS A 141 12.28 1.89 -34.33
CA LYS A 141 13.51 2.43 -35.00
C LYS A 141 14.28 3.44 -34.12
N ASN A 142 13.63 4.05 -33.15
CA ASN A 142 14.26 5.03 -32.25
C ASN A 142 15.07 4.38 -31.12
N PHE A 143 14.95 3.06 -30.94
CA PHE A 143 15.61 2.29 -29.88
C PHE A 143 16.73 1.43 -30.44
N GLY A 144 17.98 1.82 -30.18
CA GLY A 144 19.15 1.00 -30.57
C GLY A 144 19.29 -0.20 -29.61
N LEU A 145 19.56 -1.40 -30.19
CA LEU A 145 19.70 -2.62 -29.37
C LEU A 145 20.78 -2.49 -28.29
N ASN A 146 21.95 -1.94 -28.63
CA ASN A 146 23.04 -1.75 -27.66
C ASN A 146 22.63 -0.87 -26.47
N TYR A 147 21.84 0.18 -26.74
CA TYR A 147 21.30 1.05 -25.71
C TYR A 147 20.34 0.29 -24.76
N MET A 148 19.44 -0.50 -25.33
CA MET A 148 18.48 -1.30 -24.55
C MET A 148 19.19 -2.40 -23.74
N LEU A 149 20.16 -3.10 -24.34
CA LEU A 149 20.92 -4.17 -23.68
C LEU A 149 21.79 -3.65 -22.53
N ALA A 150 22.23 -2.39 -22.58
CA ALA A 150 23.03 -1.74 -21.55
C ALA A 150 22.23 -1.26 -20.33
N LYS A 151 20.90 -1.30 -20.38
CA LYS A 151 20.06 -0.93 -19.23
C LYS A 151 20.18 -1.97 -18.12
N ASP A 152 20.36 -1.55 -16.87
CA ASP A 152 20.57 -2.44 -15.72
C ASP A 152 19.48 -3.49 -15.58
N THR A 153 18.23 -3.12 -15.84
CA THR A 153 17.06 -4.02 -15.81
C THR A 153 17.14 -5.14 -16.85
N VAL A 154 17.76 -4.87 -18.00
CA VAL A 154 17.98 -5.85 -19.08
C VAL A 154 19.28 -6.60 -18.84
N ALA A 155 20.37 -5.89 -18.59
CA ALA A 155 21.71 -6.48 -18.41
C ALA A 155 21.73 -7.54 -17.30
N SER A 156 21.06 -7.28 -16.17
CA SER A 156 20.93 -8.22 -15.05
C SER A 156 20.16 -9.51 -15.40
N ARG A 157 19.39 -9.51 -16.48
CA ARG A 157 18.58 -10.62 -16.94
C ARG A 157 19.16 -11.38 -18.15
N LEU A 158 20.21 -10.87 -18.78
CA LEU A 158 20.80 -11.50 -19.98
C LEU A 158 21.31 -12.91 -19.71
N GLU A 159 21.88 -13.17 -18.51
CA GLU A 159 22.39 -14.50 -18.15
C GLU A 159 21.28 -15.49 -17.79
N THR A 160 20.21 -15.02 -17.17
CA THR A 160 19.06 -15.84 -16.72
C THR A 160 17.96 -15.97 -17.78
N GLY A 161 18.02 -15.14 -18.80
CA GLY A 161 17.05 -15.04 -19.88
C GLY A 161 16.01 -13.93 -19.65
N ILE A 162 15.68 -13.22 -20.72
CA ILE A 162 14.59 -12.26 -20.81
C ILE A 162 13.83 -12.53 -22.09
N SER A 163 12.50 -12.62 -22.06
CA SER A 163 11.71 -12.78 -23.27
C SER A 163 11.69 -11.49 -24.09
N PHE A 164 11.43 -11.61 -25.39
CA PHE A 164 11.24 -10.42 -26.24
C PHE A 164 10.07 -9.57 -25.74
N THR A 165 9.05 -10.20 -25.17
CA THR A 165 7.89 -9.52 -24.57
C THR A 165 8.32 -8.58 -23.44
N GLU A 166 9.01 -9.09 -22.41
CA GLU A 166 9.55 -8.25 -21.34
C GLU A 166 10.59 -7.23 -21.83
N PHE A 167 11.45 -7.63 -22.77
CA PHE A 167 12.44 -6.73 -23.36
C PHE A 167 11.80 -5.53 -24.06
N SER A 168 10.65 -5.72 -24.70
CA SER A 168 9.92 -4.65 -25.40
C SER A 168 9.16 -3.70 -24.47
N TYR A 169 8.97 -4.04 -23.18
CA TYR A 169 8.22 -3.23 -22.21
C TYR A 169 8.70 -1.78 -22.17
N MET A 170 10.01 -1.55 -22.13
CA MET A 170 10.59 -0.20 -22.12
C MET A 170 10.11 0.66 -23.30
N ILE A 171 9.94 0.06 -24.49
CA ILE A 171 9.46 0.77 -25.68
C ILE A 171 8.00 1.20 -25.50
N LEU A 172 7.17 0.32 -24.94
CA LEU A 172 5.76 0.59 -24.69
C LEU A 172 5.58 1.73 -23.67
N GLN A 173 6.29 1.68 -22.55
CA GLN A 173 6.25 2.76 -21.54
C GLN A 173 6.82 4.08 -22.10
N SER A 174 7.84 4.03 -22.95
CA SER A 174 8.36 5.23 -23.62
C SER A 174 7.32 5.83 -24.57
N TYR A 175 6.55 5.01 -25.26
CA TYR A 175 5.46 5.46 -26.11
C TYR A 175 4.29 6.03 -25.30
N ASP A 176 4.00 5.50 -24.11
CA ASP A 176 3.05 6.10 -23.19
C ASP A 176 3.42 7.56 -22.89
N PHE A 177 4.69 7.81 -22.56
CA PHE A 177 5.14 9.17 -22.26
C PHE A 177 5.04 10.08 -23.49
N LEU A 178 5.45 9.62 -24.68
CA LEU A 178 5.30 10.38 -25.92
C LEU A 178 3.82 10.69 -26.23
N ASN A 179 2.94 9.70 -26.10
CA ASN A 179 1.50 9.89 -26.31
C ASN A 179 0.91 10.91 -25.33
N LEU A 180 1.22 10.78 -24.03
CA LEU A 180 0.77 11.73 -23.02
C LEU A 180 1.36 13.14 -23.23
N TYR A 181 2.60 13.24 -23.71
CA TYR A 181 3.21 14.52 -24.07
C TYR A 181 2.45 15.18 -25.23
N GLN A 182 2.21 14.45 -26.32
CA GLN A 182 1.55 14.96 -27.53
C GLN A 182 0.07 15.26 -27.31
N GLN A 183 -0.67 14.35 -26.67
CA GLN A 183 -2.14 14.45 -26.57
C GLN A 183 -2.60 15.25 -25.34
N HIS A 184 -1.85 15.23 -24.26
CA HIS A 184 -2.23 15.85 -23.02
C HIS A 184 -1.31 17.00 -22.58
N GLY A 185 -0.17 17.22 -23.24
CA GLY A 185 0.84 18.18 -22.81
C GLY A 185 1.53 17.77 -21.50
N CYS A 186 1.62 16.47 -21.23
CA CYS A 186 2.31 15.93 -20.05
C CYS A 186 3.81 16.13 -20.17
N ARG A 187 4.45 16.82 -19.22
CA ARG A 187 5.87 17.19 -19.30
C ARG A 187 6.74 16.55 -18.22
N LEU A 188 6.16 15.84 -17.24
CA LEU A 188 6.92 15.20 -16.18
C LEU A 188 6.43 13.78 -15.95
N GLN A 189 7.34 12.80 -15.98
CA GLN A 189 7.09 11.44 -15.54
C GLN A 189 7.70 11.21 -14.16
N ILE A 190 6.92 10.61 -13.26
CA ILE A 190 7.36 10.18 -11.93
C ILE A 190 7.33 8.65 -11.86
N GLY A 191 8.28 8.06 -11.15
CA GLY A 191 8.32 6.62 -10.87
C GLY A 191 9.25 6.27 -9.73
N GLY A 192 9.29 5.01 -9.32
CA GLY A 192 10.30 4.49 -8.41
C GLY A 192 11.70 4.54 -9.01
N SER A 193 12.73 4.44 -8.19
CA SER A 193 14.13 4.45 -8.66
C SER A 193 14.45 3.32 -9.64
N ASP A 194 13.70 2.22 -9.60
CA ASP A 194 13.77 1.11 -10.56
C ASP A 194 13.24 1.50 -11.95
N GLN A 195 12.48 2.59 -12.07
CA GLN A 195 11.91 3.10 -13.31
C GLN A 195 12.82 4.08 -14.07
N TRP A 196 13.98 4.45 -13.52
CA TRP A 196 14.87 5.44 -14.13
C TRP A 196 15.23 5.14 -15.58
N GLY A 197 15.51 3.86 -15.87
CA GLY A 197 15.81 3.39 -17.22
C GLY A 197 14.67 3.60 -18.20
N ASN A 198 13.45 3.28 -17.80
CA ASN A 198 12.25 3.44 -18.62
C ASN A 198 11.89 4.94 -18.80
N ILE A 199 11.98 5.75 -17.73
CA ILE A 199 11.73 7.20 -17.77
C ILE A 199 12.70 7.88 -18.74
N THR A 200 14.01 7.61 -18.64
CA THR A 200 15.01 8.22 -19.52
C THR A 200 14.87 7.76 -20.96
N ALA A 201 14.42 6.53 -21.20
CA ALA A 201 14.11 6.04 -22.55
C ALA A 201 12.90 6.79 -23.16
N GLY A 202 11.87 7.09 -22.36
CA GLY A 202 10.74 7.90 -22.79
C GLY A 202 11.14 9.34 -23.15
N LEU A 203 11.98 9.97 -22.33
CA LEU A 203 12.53 11.30 -22.60
C LEU A 203 13.33 11.33 -23.90
N GLU A 204 14.14 10.30 -24.16
CA GLU A 204 14.91 10.20 -25.39
C GLU A 204 13.99 10.02 -26.62
N LEU A 205 12.90 9.26 -26.48
CA LEU A 205 11.92 9.12 -27.57
C LEU A 205 11.23 10.47 -27.86
N ILE A 206 10.81 11.21 -26.84
CA ILE A 206 10.20 12.55 -27.01
C ILE A 206 11.20 13.48 -27.70
N ARG A 207 12.46 13.53 -27.25
CA ARG A 207 13.51 14.35 -27.85
C ARG A 207 13.75 14.06 -29.34
N LYS A 208 13.60 12.80 -29.77
CA LYS A 208 13.74 12.38 -31.16
C LYS A 208 12.51 12.65 -32.03
N SER A 209 11.35 12.74 -31.39
CA SER A 209 10.06 12.85 -32.07
C SER A 209 9.56 14.29 -32.19
N GLU A 210 9.99 15.18 -31.30
CA GLU A 210 9.50 16.56 -31.17
C GLU A 210 10.67 17.55 -31.19
N GLU A 211 10.55 18.59 -31.99
CA GLU A 211 11.52 19.70 -32.00
C GLU A 211 11.33 20.55 -30.71
N ASP A 212 12.44 20.96 -30.11
CA ASP A 212 12.47 21.78 -28.89
C ASP A 212 11.68 21.22 -27.71
N ALA A 213 11.49 19.90 -27.67
CA ALA A 213 10.77 19.22 -26.62
C ALA A 213 11.43 19.44 -25.25
N LYS A 214 10.62 19.81 -24.25
CA LYS A 214 11.03 19.94 -22.85
C LYS A 214 10.15 19.02 -22.00
N ALA A 215 10.69 17.87 -21.67
CA ALA A 215 10.09 16.90 -20.75
C ALA A 215 11.11 16.50 -19.67
N PHE A 216 10.63 16.08 -18.52
CA PHE A 216 11.43 15.81 -17.34
C PHE A 216 11.05 14.47 -16.71
N GLY A 217 12.00 13.92 -15.98
CA GLY A 217 11.83 12.71 -15.19
C GLY A 217 12.26 12.93 -13.75
N LEU A 218 11.52 12.37 -12.81
CA LEU A 218 11.82 12.37 -11.39
C LEU A 218 11.56 10.97 -10.82
N THR A 219 12.52 10.45 -10.08
CA THR A 219 12.34 9.18 -9.37
C THR A 219 12.33 9.38 -7.87
N ILE A 220 11.52 8.56 -7.20
CA ILE A 220 11.41 8.47 -5.76
C ILE A 220 12.17 7.23 -5.25
N PRO A 221 12.68 7.25 -4.01
CA PRO A 221 13.36 6.09 -3.44
C PRO A 221 12.42 4.90 -3.30
N LEU A 222 12.97 3.70 -3.47
CA LEU A 222 12.27 2.49 -3.07
C LEU A 222 12.21 2.42 -1.55
N VAL A 223 11.03 2.10 -1.02
CA VAL A 223 10.83 2.00 0.42
C VAL A 223 11.44 0.71 0.96
N THR A 224 12.34 0.83 1.91
CA THR A 224 13.00 -0.28 2.58
C THR A 224 12.85 -0.16 4.09
N LYS A 225 12.82 -1.31 4.78
CA LYS A 225 12.91 -1.36 6.24
C LYS A 225 14.37 -1.36 6.69
N SER A 226 14.66 -0.81 7.86
CA SER A 226 15.98 -0.77 8.47
C SER A 226 16.54 -2.15 8.82
N ASP A 227 15.69 -3.15 8.99
CA ASP A 227 16.06 -4.56 9.24
C ASP A 227 16.41 -5.34 7.94
N GLY A 228 16.36 -4.67 6.79
CA GLY A 228 16.63 -5.27 5.47
C GLY A 228 15.48 -6.09 4.89
N THR A 229 14.36 -6.22 5.59
CA THR A 229 13.17 -6.90 5.05
C THR A 229 12.41 -6.01 4.07
N LYS A 230 11.62 -6.64 3.20
CA LYS A 230 10.82 -5.93 2.20
C LYS A 230 9.70 -5.14 2.86
N PHE A 231 9.60 -3.83 2.55
CA PHE A 231 8.47 -3.02 2.95
C PHE A 231 7.15 -3.55 2.36
N GLY A 232 6.09 -3.49 3.14
CA GLY A 232 4.75 -3.86 2.69
C GLY A 232 4.45 -5.34 2.63
N LYS A 233 5.35 -6.19 3.15
CA LYS A 233 5.11 -7.61 3.33
C LYS A 233 5.19 -7.98 4.80
N THR A 234 4.22 -8.78 5.24
CA THR A 234 4.18 -9.44 6.54
C THR A 234 4.23 -10.96 6.33
N GLU A 235 4.21 -11.75 7.39
CA GLU A 235 4.04 -13.22 7.31
C GLU A 235 2.73 -13.59 6.60
N GLY A 236 1.69 -12.76 6.71
CA GLY A 236 0.39 -12.91 6.03
C GLY A 236 0.37 -12.45 4.56
N GLY A 237 1.47 -11.93 4.02
CA GLY A 237 1.55 -11.47 2.63
C GLY A 237 1.62 -9.94 2.47
N ALA A 238 1.05 -9.42 1.38
CA ALA A 238 1.01 -7.99 1.11
C ALA A 238 -0.07 -7.28 1.95
N ILE A 239 0.20 -6.06 2.37
CA ILE A 239 -0.80 -5.18 2.99
C ILE A 239 -1.53 -4.43 1.89
N TRP A 240 -2.79 -4.81 1.68
CA TRP A 240 -3.64 -4.29 0.62
C TRP A 240 -4.36 -3.00 1.04
N LEU A 241 -4.75 -2.18 0.06
CA LEU A 241 -5.58 -1.00 0.31
C LEU A 241 -7.08 -1.35 0.31
N ASP A 242 -7.43 -2.52 -0.21
CA ASP A 242 -8.79 -3.06 -0.17
C ASP A 242 -9.11 -3.58 1.25
N PRO A 243 -10.15 -3.05 1.93
CA PRO A 243 -10.52 -3.47 3.28
C PRO A 243 -11.00 -4.93 3.37
N GLU A 244 -11.45 -5.53 2.26
CA GLU A 244 -11.83 -6.95 2.21
C GLU A 244 -10.61 -7.88 2.25
N LYS A 245 -9.43 -7.38 1.80
CA LYS A 245 -8.16 -8.14 1.78
C LYS A 245 -7.31 -7.91 3.02
N THR A 246 -7.20 -6.66 3.46
CA THR A 246 -6.53 -6.23 4.68
C THR A 246 -7.48 -5.32 5.42
N THR A 247 -7.99 -5.76 6.56
CA THR A 247 -8.94 -4.97 7.34
C THR A 247 -8.32 -3.64 7.81
N PRO A 248 -9.11 -2.59 8.05
CA PRO A 248 -8.60 -1.33 8.59
C PRO A 248 -7.82 -1.50 9.90
N TYR A 249 -8.21 -2.49 10.73
CA TYR A 249 -7.48 -2.83 11.94
C TYR A 249 -6.09 -3.43 11.63
N GLU A 250 -5.99 -4.40 10.73
CA GLU A 250 -4.70 -4.98 10.28
C GLU A 250 -3.81 -3.90 9.65
N PHE A 251 -4.39 -3.01 8.84
CA PHE A 251 -3.72 -1.87 8.22
C PHE A 251 -3.17 -0.91 9.28
N TYR A 252 -3.97 -0.55 10.29
CA TYR A 252 -3.55 0.26 11.43
C TYR A 252 -2.41 -0.42 12.21
N GLN A 253 -2.54 -1.74 12.48
CA GLN A 253 -1.52 -2.52 13.19
C GLN A 253 -0.19 -2.57 12.45
N PHE A 254 -0.21 -2.64 11.12
CA PHE A 254 1.01 -2.56 10.32
C PHE A 254 1.79 -1.27 10.60
N TRP A 255 1.12 -0.13 10.60
CA TRP A 255 1.76 1.16 10.79
C TRP A 255 2.13 1.45 12.26
N ILE A 256 1.28 1.09 13.20
CA ILE A 256 1.56 1.31 14.64
C ILE A 256 2.78 0.49 15.10
N ASN A 257 3.06 -0.64 14.47
CA ASN A 257 4.19 -1.51 14.79
C ASN A 257 5.49 -1.15 14.03
N THR A 258 5.54 0.02 13.40
CA THR A 258 6.77 0.51 12.75
C THR A 258 7.92 0.64 13.77
N ASP A 259 9.12 0.21 13.36
CA ASP A 259 10.36 0.36 14.15
C ASP A 259 10.71 1.85 14.34
N ASP A 260 11.26 2.19 15.49
CA ASP A 260 11.66 3.57 15.81
C ASP A 260 12.68 4.13 14.80
N ARG A 261 13.53 3.26 14.22
CA ARG A 261 14.51 3.62 13.19
C ARG A 261 13.89 4.00 11.84
N ASP A 262 12.65 3.57 11.58
CA ASP A 262 11.96 3.78 10.30
C ASP A 262 10.83 4.81 10.39
N VAL A 263 10.26 5.02 11.58
CA VAL A 263 9.01 5.77 11.73
C VAL A 263 9.10 7.21 11.22
N VAL A 264 10.21 7.92 11.48
CA VAL A 264 10.40 9.30 11.02
C VAL A 264 10.50 9.36 9.50
N LYS A 265 11.24 8.43 8.89
CA LYS A 265 11.30 8.28 7.43
C LYS A 265 9.90 8.05 6.84
N TYR A 266 9.10 7.18 7.45
CA TYR A 266 7.75 6.90 6.96
C TYR A 266 6.77 8.05 7.19
N LEU A 267 6.90 8.82 8.28
CA LEU A 267 6.16 10.08 8.44
C LEU A 267 6.45 11.06 7.30
N LYS A 268 7.72 11.23 6.93
CA LYS A 268 8.14 12.08 5.81
C LYS A 268 7.57 11.59 4.47
N TYR A 269 7.59 10.27 4.24
CA TYR A 269 7.21 9.66 2.97
C TYR A 269 5.69 9.61 2.76
N PHE A 270 4.95 9.19 3.77
CA PHE A 270 3.56 8.77 3.60
C PHE A 270 2.53 9.74 4.16
N THR A 271 2.91 10.71 5.00
CA THR A 271 1.94 11.65 5.58
C THR A 271 2.01 13.02 4.93
N PHE A 272 0.93 13.80 5.13
CA PHE A 272 0.86 15.21 4.76
C PHE A 272 1.08 16.14 5.96
N LEU A 273 1.61 15.63 7.06
CA LEU A 273 2.00 16.43 8.22
C LEU A 273 3.00 17.53 7.81
N SER A 274 2.90 18.68 8.47
CA SER A 274 3.85 19.77 8.27
C SER A 274 5.28 19.40 8.71
N HIS A 275 6.24 20.18 8.26
CA HIS A 275 7.64 19.98 8.66
C HIS A 275 7.80 20.09 10.18
N GLU A 276 7.14 21.07 10.80
CA GLU A 276 7.17 21.30 12.24
C GLU A 276 6.59 20.12 13.02
N GLU A 277 5.45 19.56 12.59
CA GLU A 277 4.84 18.39 13.21
C GLU A 277 5.76 17.17 13.12
N ILE A 278 6.39 16.95 11.96
CA ILE A 278 7.33 15.83 11.76
C ILE A 278 8.56 15.98 12.65
N LEU A 279 9.14 17.20 12.74
CA LEU A 279 10.30 17.47 13.58
C LEU A 279 9.99 17.31 15.08
N GLU A 280 8.80 17.72 15.51
CA GLU A 280 8.35 17.50 16.89
C GLU A 280 8.18 16.00 17.20
N LEU A 281 7.58 15.23 16.27
CA LEU A 281 7.46 13.79 16.42
C LEU A 281 8.83 13.08 16.42
N GLU A 282 9.78 13.53 15.59
CA GLU A 282 11.16 13.04 15.58
C GLU A 282 11.86 13.23 16.94
N LYS A 283 11.67 14.41 17.54
CA LYS A 283 12.16 14.70 18.89
C LYS A 283 11.56 13.75 19.93
N GLN A 284 10.24 13.50 19.84
CA GLN A 284 9.55 12.59 20.76
C GLN A 284 10.01 11.13 20.63
N VAL A 285 10.42 10.68 19.44
CA VAL A 285 11.04 9.34 19.26
C VAL A 285 12.31 9.19 20.09
N VAL A 286 13.10 10.28 20.26
CA VAL A 286 14.34 10.27 21.04
C VAL A 286 14.09 10.45 22.54
N GLU A 287 13.23 11.40 22.92
CA GLU A 287 13.03 11.83 24.31
C GLU A 287 12.05 10.92 25.09
N ALA A 288 11.07 10.31 24.43
CA ALA A 288 10.02 9.51 25.05
C ALA A 288 9.53 8.36 24.14
N PRO A 289 10.42 7.43 23.70
CA PRO A 289 10.10 6.38 22.76
C PRO A 289 8.96 5.46 23.24
N GLU A 290 8.81 5.26 24.55
CA GLU A 290 7.76 4.44 25.16
C GLU A 290 6.34 4.95 24.88
N LYS A 291 6.17 6.25 24.59
CA LYS A 291 4.87 6.85 24.25
C LYS A 291 4.42 6.47 22.83
N ARG A 292 5.38 6.09 21.97
CA ARG A 292 5.14 5.73 20.56
C ARG A 292 4.32 6.79 19.80
N ALA A 293 4.57 8.07 20.08
CA ALA A 293 3.78 9.18 19.52
C ALA A 293 3.87 9.23 17.99
N ALA A 294 5.08 9.05 17.46
CA ALA A 294 5.33 9.03 16.01
C ALA A 294 4.61 7.88 15.31
N GLN A 295 4.63 6.66 15.90
CA GLN A 295 3.92 5.50 15.36
C GLN A 295 2.41 5.68 15.40
N LYS A 296 1.88 6.28 16.48
CA LYS A 296 0.45 6.60 16.59
C LYS A 296 0.02 7.62 15.54
N ALA A 297 0.81 8.67 15.35
CA ALA A 297 0.54 9.67 14.31
C ALA A 297 0.58 9.02 12.91
N LEU A 298 1.62 8.24 12.59
CA LEU A 298 1.75 7.55 11.32
C LEU A 298 0.56 6.61 11.05
N ALA A 299 0.20 5.76 12.03
CA ALA A 299 -0.90 4.82 11.88
C ALA A 299 -2.25 5.54 11.73
N SER A 300 -2.47 6.62 12.46
CA SER A 300 -3.69 7.42 12.37
C SER A 300 -3.82 8.12 11.02
N GLU A 301 -2.77 8.80 10.55
CA GLU A 301 -2.76 9.49 9.28
C GLU A 301 -2.98 8.52 8.11
N MET A 302 -2.28 7.39 8.10
CA MET A 302 -2.40 6.42 7.02
C MET A 302 -3.74 5.69 7.01
N THR A 303 -4.25 5.29 8.17
CA THR A 303 -5.55 4.60 8.24
C THR A 303 -6.70 5.55 7.88
N LYS A 304 -6.63 6.80 8.34
CA LYS A 304 -7.61 7.83 7.99
C LYS A 304 -7.60 8.13 6.49
N LEU A 305 -6.41 8.22 5.89
CA LEU A 305 -6.25 8.53 4.47
C LEU A 305 -6.84 7.43 3.57
N VAL A 306 -6.62 6.16 3.93
CA VAL A 306 -7.01 5.01 3.08
C VAL A 306 -8.41 4.53 3.37
N HIS A 307 -8.82 4.47 4.63
CA HIS A 307 -10.06 3.84 5.07
C HIS A 307 -11.09 4.81 5.70
N GLY A 308 -10.69 6.08 5.91
CA GLY A 308 -11.56 7.09 6.49
C GLY A 308 -11.51 7.17 8.02
N ALA A 309 -12.16 8.22 8.55
CA ALA A 309 -12.11 8.54 9.98
C ALA A 309 -12.82 7.50 10.85
N GLU A 310 -13.97 6.99 10.40
CA GLU A 310 -14.76 6.00 11.14
C GLU A 310 -13.98 4.68 11.30
N ALA A 311 -13.35 4.19 10.22
CA ALA A 311 -12.53 2.99 10.27
C ALA A 311 -11.29 3.15 11.16
N LEU A 312 -10.71 4.36 11.23
CA LEU A 312 -9.63 4.68 12.16
C LEU A 312 -10.12 4.59 13.62
N GLU A 313 -11.26 5.18 13.95
CA GLU A 313 -11.83 5.13 15.30
C GLU A 313 -12.08 3.69 15.75
N GLN A 314 -12.63 2.86 14.85
CA GLN A 314 -12.83 1.42 15.10
C GLN A 314 -11.49 0.70 15.32
N ALA A 315 -10.49 0.94 14.49
CA ALA A 315 -9.18 0.31 14.63
C ALA A 315 -8.47 0.68 15.94
N ILE A 316 -8.58 1.94 16.37
CA ILE A 316 -8.05 2.41 17.65
C ILE A 316 -8.81 1.74 18.82
N LYS A 317 -10.14 1.66 18.75
CA LYS A 317 -10.98 1.01 19.77
C LYS A 317 -10.62 -0.47 19.93
N ILE A 318 -10.51 -1.21 18.82
CA ILE A 318 -10.10 -2.62 18.83
C ILE A 318 -8.70 -2.77 19.44
N SER A 319 -7.75 -1.95 19.01
CA SER A 319 -6.37 -1.97 19.55
C SER A 319 -6.32 -1.71 21.05
N ALA A 320 -7.08 -0.73 21.54
CA ALA A 320 -7.19 -0.39 22.96
C ALA A 320 -7.83 -1.52 23.77
N ALA A 321 -8.92 -2.11 23.27
CA ALA A 321 -9.63 -3.21 23.92
C ALA A 321 -8.75 -4.46 24.06
N LEU A 322 -8.00 -4.81 23.01
CA LEU A 322 -7.05 -5.93 23.04
C LEU A 322 -5.87 -5.70 23.99
N PHE A 323 -5.43 -4.45 24.13
CA PHE A 323 -4.35 -4.08 25.06
C PHE A 323 -4.82 -4.08 26.51
N SER A 324 -5.96 -3.45 26.81
CA SER A 324 -6.53 -3.36 28.17
C SER A 324 -7.21 -4.65 28.62
N GLY A 325 -7.72 -5.46 27.70
CA GLY A 325 -8.55 -6.62 27.96
C GLY A 325 -10.05 -6.31 28.03
N SER A 326 -10.48 -5.06 27.77
CA SER A 326 -11.89 -4.61 27.80
C SER A 326 -12.64 -5.02 26.51
N VAL A 327 -12.55 -6.29 26.14
CA VAL A 327 -13.06 -6.80 24.86
C VAL A 327 -14.59 -6.92 24.80
N ALA A 328 -15.27 -6.87 25.96
CA ALA A 328 -16.74 -6.94 26.02
C ALA A 328 -17.47 -5.74 25.38
N GLU A 329 -16.76 -4.62 25.18
CA GLU A 329 -17.30 -3.41 24.57
C GLU A 329 -17.24 -3.41 23.03
N LEU A 330 -16.63 -4.46 22.45
CA LEU A 330 -16.52 -4.61 21.01
C LEU A 330 -17.82 -5.15 20.40
N THR A 331 -18.18 -4.64 19.24
CA THR A 331 -19.25 -5.20 18.40
C THR A 331 -18.79 -6.48 17.70
N ALA A 332 -19.72 -7.26 17.17
CA ALA A 332 -19.40 -8.46 16.41
C ALA A 332 -18.46 -8.16 15.21
N SER A 333 -18.71 -7.06 14.49
CA SER A 333 -17.86 -6.63 13.37
C SER A 333 -16.43 -6.27 13.81
N GLU A 334 -16.28 -5.59 14.94
CA GLU A 334 -14.98 -5.26 15.53
C GLU A 334 -14.23 -6.50 16.00
N ILE A 335 -14.95 -7.50 16.52
CA ILE A 335 -14.37 -8.80 16.90
C ILE A 335 -13.90 -9.56 15.68
N GLU A 336 -14.68 -9.59 14.60
CA GLU A 336 -14.26 -10.24 13.34
C GLU A 336 -12.97 -9.64 12.79
N GLN A 337 -12.80 -8.33 12.85
CA GLN A 337 -11.57 -7.65 12.42
C GLN A 337 -10.40 -7.90 13.38
N GLY A 338 -10.62 -7.73 14.68
CA GLY A 338 -9.54 -7.80 15.68
C GLY A 338 -9.07 -9.21 16.02
N PHE A 339 -9.90 -10.22 15.77
CA PHE A 339 -9.64 -11.62 16.11
C PHE A 339 -9.55 -12.54 14.89
N LYS A 340 -9.33 -12.01 13.70
CA LYS A 340 -9.24 -12.77 12.44
C LYS A 340 -8.21 -13.91 12.51
N ASP A 341 -7.03 -13.63 13.09
CA ASP A 341 -5.91 -14.57 13.21
C ASP A 341 -5.91 -15.34 14.55
N VAL A 342 -6.92 -15.12 15.40
CA VAL A 342 -7.02 -15.79 16.69
C VAL A 342 -7.63 -17.19 16.50
N PRO A 343 -7.09 -18.23 17.16
CA PRO A 343 -7.69 -19.55 17.11
C PRO A 343 -9.18 -19.49 17.46
N SER A 344 -10.03 -20.00 16.57
CA SER A 344 -11.48 -19.96 16.72
C SER A 344 -12.10 -21.35 16.60
N VAL A 345 -13.22 -21.54 17.30
CA VAL A 345 -14.00 -22.79 17.29
C VAL A 345 -15.48 -22.44 17.13
N GLU A 346 -16.14 -23.09 16.16
CA GLU A 346 -17.60 -23.00 15.99
C GLU A 346 -18.31 -23.93 16.96
N ARG A 347 -19.39 -23.46 17.56
CA ARG A 347 -20.21 -24.23 18.51
C ARG A 347 -21.68 -23.92 18.36
N SER A 348 -22.52 -24.87 18.82
CA SER A 348 -23.95 -24.62 19.00
C SER A 348 -24.16 -23.61 20.15
N ALA A 349 -25.20 -22.79 20.01
CA ALA A 349 -25.57 -21.76 20.99
C ALA A 349 -26.26 -22.37 22.25
N GLU A 350 -25.61 -23.37 22.86
CA GLU A 350 -26.07 -24.02 24.09
C GLU A 350 -25.25 -23.55 25.29
N ASP A 351 -25.90 -23.52 26.47
CA ASP A 351 -25.20 -23.19 27.68
C ASP A 351 -24.22 -24.31 28.05
N THR A 352 -22.99 -23.93 28.31
CA THR A 352 -21.91 -24.90 28.49
C THR A 352 -21.06 -24.56 29.71
N VAL A 353 -20.77 -25.55 30.55
CA VAL A 353 -19.86 -25.36 31.70
C VAL A 353 -18.48 -24.97 31.17
N LEU A 354 -17.89 -23.88 31.68
CA LEU A 354 -16.63 -23.31 31.22
C LEU A 354 -15.50 -24.36 31.13
N ILE A 355 -15.40 -25.24 32.15
CA ILE A 355 -14.38 -26.31 32.15
C ILE A 355 -14.50 -27.22 30.93
N ASP A 356 -15.74 -27.56 30.56
CA ASP A 356 -15.98 -28.41 29.37
C ASP A 356 -15.71 -27.66 28.09
N LEU A 357 -16.15 -26.38 28.00
CA LEU A 357 -15.85 -25.50 26.89
C LEU A 357 -14.33 -25.38 26.64
N LEU A 358 -13.53 -25.16 27.70
CA LEU A 358 -12.07 -25.02 27.60
C LEU A 358 -11.39 -26.28 27.02
N VAL A 359 -11.89 -27.46 27.36
CA VAL A 359 -11.31 -28.73 26.89
C VAL A 359 -11.77 -29.07 25.48
N GLU A 360 -13.05 -28.93 25.19
CA GLU A 360 -13.64 -29.24 23.88
C GLU A 360 -13.14 -28.29 22.80
N SER A 361 -12.90 -27.02 23.16
CA SER A 361 -12.28 -26.02 22.26
C SER A 361 -10.75 -26.09 22.23
N LYS A 362 -10.13 -27.08 22.87
CA LYS A 362 -8.66 -27.28 22.93
C LYS A 362 -7.88 -26.08 23.51
N ILE A 363 -8.55 -25.23 24.28
CA ILE A 363 -7.93 -24.11 25.01
C ILE A 363 -7.10 -24.66 26.17
N SER A 364 -7.62 -25.67 26.86
CA SER A 364 -6.89 -26.44 27.86
C SER A 364 -6.81 -27.94 27.46
N PRO A 365 -5.67 -28.59 27.68
CA PRO A 365 -5.46 -29.98 27.18
C PRO A 365 -6.26 -31.03 27.95
N SER A 366 -6.77 -30.72 29.13
CA SER A 366 -7.53 -31.66 29.97
C SER A 366 -8.42 -30.92 30.99
N LYS A 367 -9.46 -31.58 31.52
CA LYS A 367 -10.30 -31.04 32.59
C LYS A 367 -9.51 -30.70 33.85
N ARG A 368 -8.46 -31.43 34.17
CA ARG A 368 -7.56 -31.13 35.28
C ARG A 368 -6.87 -29.78 35.09
N GLN A 369 -6.24 -29.59 33.89
CA GLN A 369 -5.59 -28.34 33.59
C GLN A 369 -6.59 -27.17 33.52
N ALA A 370 -7.76 -27.37 32.93
CA ALA A 370 -8.80 -26.34 32.88
C ALA A 370 -9.23 -25.87 34.28
N ARG A 371 -9.42 -26.82 35.21
CA ARG A 371 -9.72 -26.46 36.62
C ARG A 371 -8.58 -25.70 37.29
N GLU A 372 -7.35 -26.12 37.08
CA GLU A 372 -6.16 -25.42 37.58
C GLU A 372 -6.04 -24.00 36.99
N ASP A 373 -6.22 -23.83 35.67
CA ASP A 373 -6.22 -22.53 35.02
C ASP A 373 -7.30 -21.58 35.57
N VAL A 374 -8.52 -22.09 35.77
CA VAL A 374 -9.63 -21.31 36.34
C VAL A 374 -9.34 -20.95 37.80
N THR A 375 -8.95 -21.91 38.63
CA THR A 375 -8.66 -21.69 40.06
C THR A 375 -7.57 -20.65 40.27
N ASN A 376 -6.52 -20.72 39.45
CA ASN A 376 -5.39 -19.78 39.45
C ASN A 376 -5.75 -18.41 38.83
N GLY A 377 -7.00 -18.25 38.32
CA GLY A 377 -7.47 -17.03 37.66
C GLY A 377 -6.73 -16.69 36.40
N ALA A 378 -6.30 -17.72 35.67
CA ALA A 378 -5.66 -17.57 34.38
C ALA A 378 -6.67 -17.43 33.23
N ILE A 379 -7.95 -17.68 33.47
CA ILE A 379 -9.03 -17.63 32.47
C ILE A 379 -9.84 -16.35 32.63
N TYR A 380 -10.11 -15.72 31.48
CA TYR A 380 -10.97 -14.56 31.36
C TYR A 380 -12.03 -14.85 30.30
N VAL A 381 -13.31 -14.54 30.62
CA VAL A 381 -14.42 -14.61 29.67
C VAL A 381 -14.82 -13.17 29.32
N ASN A 382 -14.79 -12.81 28.05
CA ASN A 382 -15.06 -11.45 27.56
C ASN A 382 -14.30 -10.35 28.33
N GLY A 383 -13.06 -10.64 28.74
CA GLY A 383 -12.20 -9.72 29.49
C GLY A 383 -12.36 -9.82 31.01
N GLU A 384 -13.41 -10.42 31.53
CA GLU A 384 -13.62 -10.60 32.98
C GLU A 384 -12.95 -11.87 33.50
N ARG A 385 -12.18 -11.71 34.56
CA ARG A 385 -11.49 -12.83 35.20
C ARG A 385 -12.49 -13.72 35.94
N THR A 386 -12.51 -15.02 35.66
CA THR A 386 -13.34 -15.97 36.39
C THR A 386 -12.49 -16.99 37.13
N GLN A 387 -12.94 -17.35 38.39
CA GLN A 387 -12.35 -18.39 39.23
C GLN A 387 -13.40 -19.42 39.71
N ALA A 388 -14.64 -19.25 39.24
CA ALA A 388 -15.72 -20.18 39.55
C ALA A 388 -15.62 -21.46 38.72
N LEU A 389 -15.46 -22.60 39.37
CA LEU A 389 -15.35 -23.89 38.70
C LEU A 389 -16.68 -24.37 38.10
N ASP A 390 -17.79 -23.83 38.59
CA ASP A 390 -19.16 -24.08 38.14
C ASP A 390 -19.70 -23.02 37.19
N TYR A 391 -18.82 -22.11 36.70
CA TYR A 391 -19.21 -21.06 35.74
C TYR A 391 -19.80 -21.70 34.49
N VAL A 392 -20.97 -21.25 34.10
CA VAL A 392 -21.65 -21.65 32.86
C VAL A 392 -21.63 -20.48 31.89
N VAL A 393 -21.07 -20.68 30.74
CA VAL A 393 -21.15 -19.73 29.62
C VAL A 393 -22.55 -19.82 29.05
N THR A 394 -23.26 -18.70 29.10
CA THR A 394 -24.67 -18.56 28.73
C THR A 394 -24.86 -17.60 27.56
N GLU A 395 -26.09 -17.33 27.16
CA GLU A 395 -26.41 -16.32 26.16
C GLU A 395 -25.91 -14.91 26.56
N ASN A 396 -25.85 -14.60 27.85
CA ASN A 396 -25.32 -13.31 28.33
C ASN A 396 -23.81 -13.13 28.05
N ASP A 397 -23.08 -14.21 27.91
CA ASP A 397 -21.66 -14.18 27.57
C ASP A 397 -21.41 -14.14 26.04
N ARG A 398 -22.46 -14.10 25.25
CA ARG A 398 -22.38 -14.07 23.79
C ARG A 398 -22.53 -12.63 23.28
N ILE A 399 -21.43 -12.02 22.96
CA ILE A 399 -21.41 -10.66 22.39
C ILE A 399 -22.22 -10.67 21.10
N GLU A 400 -23.30 -9.89 21.06
CA GLU A 400 -24.29 -9.84 19.97
C GLU A 400 -24.81 -11.24 19.54
N GLY A 401 -24.84 -12.20 20.47
CA GLY A 401 -25.28 -13.58 20.21
C GLY A 401 -24.34 -14.42 19.38
N LYS A 402 -23.17 -13.87 18.96
CA LYS A 402 -22.26 -14.49 17.98
C LYS A 402 -20.94 -14.96 18.55
N PHE A 403 -20.41 -14.28 19.57
CA PHE A 403 -19.04 -14.49 20.01
C PHE A 403 -18.89 -14.54 21.52
N THR A 404 -18.07 -15.46 22.01
CA THR A 404 -17.48 -15.40 23.36
C THR A 404 -15.97 -15.41 23.23
N ILE A 405 -15.30 -14.45 23.85
CA ILE A 405 -13.85 -14.29 23.82
C ILE A 405 -13.27 -14.90 25.10
N ILE A 406 -12.45 -15.93 24.94
CA ILE A 406 -11.72 -16.55 26.04
C ILE A 406 -10.26 -16.08 25.99
N ARG A 407 -9.73 -15.56 27.11
CA ARG A 407 -8.31 -15.28 27.24
C ARG A 407 -7.70 -16.20 28.29
N ARG A 408 -6.60 -16.86 27.92
CA ARG A 408 -5.81 -17.71 28.82
C ARG A 408 -4.46 -17.03 29.09
N GLY A 409 -4.23 -16.64 30.34
CA GLY A 409 -3.05 -15.88 30.75
C GLY A 409 -3.06 -14.45 30.23
N LYS A 410 -1.88 -13.88 29.95
CA LYS A 410 -1.75 -12.46 29.60
C LYS A 410 -2.08 -12.11 28.15
N LYS A 411 -1.84 -13.06 27.19
CA LYS A 411 -1.83 -12.70 25.77
C LYS A 411 -2.51 -13.72 24.84
N LYS A 412 -2.94 -14.89 25.34
CA LYS A 412 -3.52 -15.92 24.46
C LYS A 412 -5.02 -15.78 24.41
N TYR A 413 -5.52 -15.29 23.28
CA TYR A 413 -6.93 -15.18 23.00
C TYR A 413 -7.43 -16.36 22.16
N PHE A 414 -8.70 -16.70 22.38
CA PHE A 414 -9.44 -17.72 21.63
C PHE A 414 -10.85 -17.20 21.38
N LEU A 415 -11.42 -17.48 20.23
CA LEU A 415 -12.75 -17.03 19.85
C LEU A 415 -13.70 -18.21 19.73
N ILE A 416 -14.79 -18.18 20.47
CA ILE A 416 -15.91 -19.09 20.29
C ILE A 416 -16.93 -18.42 19.40
N ARG A 417 -17.30 -19.05 18.29
CA ARG A 417 -18.29 -18.60 17.32
C ARG A 417 -19.57 -19.43 17.48
N TYR A 418 -20.73 -18.76 17.43
CA TYR A 418 -22.04 -19.40 17.55
C TYR A 418 -22.88 -19.19 16.29
#